data_cbfbfe9de8fb7456556e959e611d49c6
#
_entry.id   cbfbfe9de8fb7456556e959e611d49c6
#
_cell.length_a   1.000
_cell.length_b   1.000
_cell.length_c   1.000
_cell.angle_alpha   90.00
_cell.angle_beta   90.00
_cell.angle_gamma   90.00
#
_symmetry.space_group_name_H-M   'P 1'
#
loop_
_entity.id
_entity.type
_entity.pdbx_description
1 polymer ?
#
loop_
_entity_poly.entity_id
_entity_poly.type
_entity_poly.pdbx_seq_one_letter_code
_entity_poly.pdbx_strand_id
1 'polypeptide(L)'
;AAAGKWENVSMVRTMMQTRGVLKEPGRSWIEVDKKIREFIVGDTSHPEAKAIYNELNKLTEILKAEGYVPDTRLVLHDISEEEKELALCSHSEKLAIAYGLMHIPQDEPIYVRKNLRVCPDCHTATELMSKVTGREIIARDASRFHHFKDGI
;
A
#
# COMPACT_ATOMS: atom_id res chain seq x y z
N ALA A 1 -10.66 -13.42 -12.12
CA ALA A 1 -10.09 -12.12 -12.52
C ALA A 1 -8.76 -12.28 -13.22
N ALA A 2 -7.77 -12.99 -12.65
CA ALA A 2 -6.45 -13.16 -13.26
C ALA A 2 -6.49 -13.80 -14.67
N ALA A 3 -7.52 -14.62 -14.96
CA ALA A 3 -7.73 -15.24 -16.28
C ALA A 3 -8.54 -14.34 -17.24
N GLY A 4 -8.86 -13.11 -16.89
CA GLY A 4 -9.65 -12.17 -17.70
C GLY A 4 -11.13 -12.51 -17.85
N LYS A 5 -11.65 -13.47 -17.10
CA LYS A 5 -13.06 -13.90 -17.15
C LYS A 5 -13.94 -12.99 -16.29
N TRP A 6 -14.16 -11.76 -16.73
CA TRP A 6 -14.80 -10.70 -15.95
C TRP A 6 -16.29 -10.98 -15.66
N GLU A 7 -17.00 -11.65 -16.55
CA GLU A 7 -18.40 -12.07 -16.32
C GLU A 7 -18.50 -13.01 -15.11
N ASN A 8 -17.59 -13.98 -15.02
CA ASN A 8 -17.54 -14.89 -13.88
C ASN A 8 -17.18 -14.18 -12.58
N VAL A 9 -16.31 -13.17 -12.65
CA VAL A 9 -15.95 -12.33 -11.49
C VAL A 9 -17.17 -11.56 -11.00
N SER A 10 -17.93 -10.94 -11.91
CA SER A 10 -19.16 -10.21 -11.58
C SER A 10 -20.20 -11.15 -10.93
N MET A 11 -20.40 -12.33 -11.49
CA MET A 11 -21.33 -13.33 -10.95
C MET A 11 -20.95 -13.75 -9.52
N VAL A 12 -19.67 -14.05 -9.28
CA VAL A 12 -19.19 -14.44 -7.95
C VAL A 12 -19.36 -13.30 -6.95
N ARG A 13 -19.07 -12.06 -7.32
CA ARG A 13 -19.28 -10.89 -6.46
C ARG A 13 -20.75 -10.69 -6.09
N THR A 14 -21.65 -10.86 -7.05
CA THR A 14 -23.10 -10.79 -6.81
C THR A 14 -23.54 -11.88 -5.83
N MET A 15 -23.05 -13.12 -6.01
CA MET A 15 -23.31 -14.22 -5.08
C MET A 15 -22.81 -13.93 -3.67
N MET A 16 -21.62 -13.34 -3.54
CA MET A 16 -21.07 -12.93 -2.24
C MET A 16 -21.98 -11.91 -1.54
N GLN A 17 -22.44 -10.89 -2.26
CA GLN A 17 -23.36 -9.89 -1.73
C GLN A 17 -24.67 -10.51 -1.27
N THR A 18 -25.25 -11.37 -2.08
CA THR A 18 -26.51 -12.06 -1.79
C THR A 18 -26.40 -12.93 -0.53
N ARG A 19 -25.24 -13.54 -0.29
CA ARG A 19 -24.97 -14.40 0.87
C ARG A 19 -24.40 -13.65 2.07
N GLY A 20 -24.26 -12.33 2.01
CA GLY A 20 -23.70 -11.50 3.07
C GLY A 20 -22.19 -11.71 3.27
N VAL A 21 -21.49 -12.25 2.29
CA VAL A 21 -20.03 -12.43 2.33
C VAL A 21 -19.36 -11.16 1.81
N LEU A 22 -18.61 -10.47 2.68
CA LEU A 22 -17.89 -9.26 2.34
C LEU A 22 -16.39 -9.54 2.29
N LYS A 23 -15.73 -9.00 1.26
CA LYS A 23 -14.28 -9.00 1.21
C LYS A 23 -13.74 -7.95 2.19
N GLU A 24 -12.86 -8.35 3.09
CA GLU A 24 -12.21 -7.43 4.02
C GLU A 24 -11.28 -6.47 3.26
N PRO A 25 -11.43 -5.13 3.42
CA PRO A 25 -10.51 -4.18 2.80
C PRO A 25 -9.15 -4.21 3.46
N GLY A 26 -8.10 -3.90 2.68
CA GLY A 26 -6.75 -3.73 3.22
C GLY A 26 -6.69 -2.50 4.13
N ARG A 27 -6.21 -2.69 5.36
CA ARG A 27 -6.04 -1.66 6.36
C ARG A 27 -4.62 -1.68 6.88
N SER A 28 -4.06 -0.50 7.11
CA SER A 28 -2.75 -0.35 7.72
C SER A 28 -2.80 0.66 8.86
N TRP A 29 -1.99 0.43 9.88
CA TRP A 29 -1.89 1.29 11.06
C TRP A 29 -0.46 1.72 11.27
N ILE A 30 -0.28 2.96 11.67
CA ILE A 30 1.00 3.52 12.06
C ILE A 30 0.82 4.36 13.33
N GLU A 31 1.77 4.30 14.24
CA GLU A 31 1.80 5.12 15.44
C GLU A 31 2.75 6.30 15.25
N VAL A 32 2.23 7.51 15.41
CA VAL A 32 2.99 8.75 15.35
C VAL A 32 2.59 9.63 16.55
N ASP A 33 3.57 10.11 17.32
CA ASP A 33 3.33 10.92 18.52
C ASP A 33 2.36 10.25 19.52
N LYS A 34 2.52 8.94 19.72
CA LYS A 34 1.67 8.09 20.59
C LYS A 34 0.21 8.02 20.15
N LYS A 35 -0.10 8.39 18.90
CA LYS A 35 -1.43 8.27 18.29
C LYS A 35 -1.39 7.28 17.14
N ILE A 36 -2.36 6.37 17.14
CA ILE A 36 -2.52 5.41 16.05
C ILE A 36 -3.33 6.04 14.92
N ARG A 37 -2.79 5.98 13.70
CA ARG A 37 -3.46 6.40 12.47
C ARG A 37 -3.77 5.18 11.63
N GLU A 38 -5.00 5.09 11.14
CA GLU A 38 -5.45 4.02 10.26
C GLU A 38 -5.61 4.53 8.85
N PHE A 39 -5.18 3.71 7.87
CA PHE A 39 -5.35 3.96 6.44
C PHE A 39 -6.04 2.77 5.79
N ILE A 40 -7.01 3.04 4.93
CA ILE A 40 -7.69 2.07 4.10
C ILE A 40 -7.21 2.29 2.65
N VAL A 41 -7.24 1.25 1.83
CA VAL A 41 -6.89 1.38 0.40
C VAL A 41 -7.67 2.53 -0.25
N GLY A 42 -6.95 3.45 -0.89
CA GLY A 42 -7.54 4.62 -1.54
C GLY A 42 -8.10 5.67 -0.59
N ASP A 43 -7.73 5.62 0.68
CA ASP A 43 -8.27 6.53 1.72
C ASP A 43 -7.93 7.99 1.45
N THR A 44 -8.95 8.82 1.36
CA THR A 44 -8.85 10.29 1.21
C THR A 44 -9.46 11.04 2.39
N SER A 45 -9.89 10.34 3.43
CA SER A 45 -10.59 10.92 4.58
C SER A 45 -9.67 11.58 5.61
N HIS A 46 -8.37 11.28 5.58
CA HIS A 46 -7.41 11.85 6.52
C HIS A 46 -7.27 13.37 6.29
N PRO A 47 -7.16 14.20 7.37
CA PRO A 47 -6.98 15.66 7.22
C PRO A 47 -5.77 16.06 6.37
N GLU A 48 -4.71 15.26 6.38
CA GLU A 48 -3.49 15.47 5.60
C GLU A 48 -3.45 14.64 4.28
N ALA A 49 -4.58 14.10 3.83
CA ALA A 49 -4.65 13.23 2.65
C ALA A 49 -3.93 13.82 1.44
N LYS A 50 -4.18 15.09 1.12
CA LYS A 50 -3.54 15.78 -0.01
C LYS A 50 -2.00 15.79 0.13
N ALA A 51 -1.48 16.10 1.30
CA ALA A 51 -0.04 16.11 1.58
C ALA A 51 0.55 14.69 1.50
N ILE A 52 -0.15 13.69 2.01
CA ILE A 52 0.26 12.29 1.97
C ILE A 52 0.36 11.81 0.52
N TYR A 53 -0.64 12.06 -0.31
CA TYR A 53 -0.63 11.68 -1.73
C TYR A 53 0.45 12.42 -2.52
N ASN A 54 0.69 13.70 -2.23
CA ASN A 54 1.77 14.46 -2.85
C ASN A 54 3.13 13.86 -2.51
N GLU A 55 3.36 13.51 -1.25
CA GLU A 55 4.61 12.87 -0.80
C GLU A 55 4.79 11.50 -1.45
N LEU A 56 3.71 10.71 -1.49
CA LEU A 56 3.73 9.39 -2.11
C LEU A 56 3.99 9.48 -3.62
N ASN A 57 3.41 10.45 -4.32
CA ASN A 57 3.65 10.67 -5.74
C ASN A 57 5.11 11.03 -6.01
N LYS A 58 5.70 11.95 -5.23
CA LYS A 58 7.13 12.29 -5.35
C LYS A 58 8.01 11.07 -5.13
N LEU A 59 7.71 10.31 -4.09
CA LEU A 59 8.45 9.10 -3.76
C LEU A 59 8.34 8.06 -4.88
N THR A 60 7.17 7.87 -5.43
CA THR A 60 6.93 6.93 -6.55
C THR A 60 7.76 7.30 -7.77
N GLU A 61 7.87 8.58 -8.12
CA GLU A 61 8.73 9.04 -9.22
C GLU A 61 10.22 8.74 -8.95
N ILE A 62 10.67 8.91 -7.72
CA ILE A 62 12.04 8.55 -7.31
C ILE A 62 12.24 7.04 -7.44
N LEU A 63 11.28 6.23 -6.99
CA LEU A 63 11.34 4.77 -7.12
C LEU A 63 11.39 4.32 -8.58
N LYS A 64 10.62 4.94 -9.45
CA LYS A 64 10.65 4.65 -10.89
C LYS A 64 12.02 4.95 -11.50
N ALA A 65 12.66 6.03 -11.08
CA ALA A 65 14.04 6.35 -11.51
C ALA A 65 15.05 5.30 -11.04
N GLU A 66 14.79 4.62 -9.93
CA GLU A 66 15.59 3.50 -9.41
C GLU A 66 15.22 2.14 -10.02
N GLY A 67 14.32 2.10 -10.98
CA GLY A 67 13.93 0.89 -11.71
C GLY A 67 12.63 0.22 -11.24
N TYR A 68 11.88 0.85 -10.33
CA TYR A 68 10.58 0.34 -9.91
C TYR A 68 9.57 0.38 -11.05
N VAL A 69 8.92 -0.75 -11.29
CA VAL A 69 7.80 -0.88 -12.22
C VAL A 69 6.60 -1.42 -11.46
N PRO A 70 5.51 -0.64 -11.31
CA PRO A 70 4.30 -1.12 -10.66
C PRO A 70 3.78 -2.41 -11.30
N ASP A 71 3.54 -3.44 -10.50
CA ASP A 71 3.06 -4.72 -11.01
C ASP A 71 1.53 -4.71 -11.16
N THR A 72 1.06 -4.12 -12.26
CA THR A 72 -0.38 -3.98 -12.56
C THR A 72 -1.10 -5.31 -12.73
N ARG A 73 -0.37 -6.43 -12.91
CA ARG A 73 -0.95 -7.79 -12.96
C ARG A 73 -1.61 -8.18 -11.64
N LEU A 74 -1.22 -7.54 -10.54
CA LEU A 74 -1.80 -7.77 -9.20
C LEU A 74 -3.15 -7.09 -9.03
N VAL A 75 -3.51 -6.14 -9.89
CA VAL A 75 -4.80 -5.46 -9.86
C VAL A 75 -5.80 -6.23 -10.69
N LEU A 76 -6.65 -7.00 -10.00
CA LEU A 76 -7.63 -7.90 -10.61
C LEU A 76 -8.97 -7.19 -10.85
N HIS A 77 -8.91 -6.04 -11.52
CA HIS A 77 -10.05 -5.23 -11.94
C HIS A 77 -10.00 -4.92 -13.42
N ASP A 78 -11.16 -4.79 -14.04
CA ASP A 78 -11.29 -4.44 -15.46
C ASP A 78 -11.26 -2.91 -15.63
N ILE A 79 -10.08 -2.35 -15.52
CA ILE A 79 -9.80 -0.90 -15.62
C ILE A 79 -8.53 -0.69 -16.47
N SER A 80 -8.26 0.56 -16.85
CA SER A 80 -7.07 0.89 -17.64
C SER A 80 -5.76 0.63 -16.86
N GLU A 81 -4.64 0.53 -17.59
CA GLU A 81 -3.32 0.36 -16.96
C GLU A 81 -2.96 1.53 -16.04
N GLU A 82 -3.30 2.75 -16.42
CA GLU A 82 -3.10 3.95 -15.60
C GLU A 82 -3.89 3.87 -14.30
N GLU A 83 -5.15 3.44 -14.37
CA GLU A 83 -5.99 3.24 -13.19
C GLU A 83 -5.48 2.12 -12.29
N LYS A 84 -4.94 1.04 -12.87
CA LYS A 84 -4.28 -0.05 -12.12
C LYS A 84 -3.06 0.46 -11.37
N GLU A 85 -2.22 1.27 -12.01
CA GLU A 85 -1.06 1.87 -11.38
C GLU A 85 -1.44 2.79 -10.21
N LEU A 86 -2.46 3.65 -10.40
CA LEU A 86 -3.00 4.50 -9.34
C LEU A 86 -3.55 3.67 -8.18
N ALA A 87 -4.24 2.58 -8.46
CA ALA A 87 -4.76 1.68 -7.44
C ALA A 87 -3.63 1.05 -6.60
N LEU A 88 -2.54 0.62 -7.23
CA LEU A 88 -1.36 0.11 -6.52
C LEU A 88 -0.69 1.19 -5.66
N CYS A 89 -0.59 2.41 -6.17
CA CYS A 89 0.00 3.54 -5.43
C CYS A 89 -0.80 3.90 -4.19
N SER A 90 -2.09 3.63 -4.15
CA SER A 90 -2.98 3.96 -3.04
C SER A 90 -3.21 2.82 -2.04
N HIS A 91 -2.43 1.75 -2.10
CA HIS A 91 -2.46 0.70 -1.09
C HIS A 91 -2.20 1.24 0.31
N SER A 92 -2.91 0.72 1.30
CA SER A 92 -2.92 1.28 2.66
C SER A 92 -1.53 1.35 3.30
N GLU A 93 -0.67 0.37 3.07
CA GLU A 93 0.70 0.37 3.60
C GLU A 93 1.56 1.48 3.01
N LYS A 94 1.40 1.81 1.73
CA LYS A 94 2.13 2.91 1.09
C LYS A 94 1.69 4.26 1.66
N LEU A 95 0.39 4.42 1.92
CA LEU A 95 -0.15 5.62 2.57
C LEU A 95 0.39 5.77 3.98
N ALA A 96 0.41 4.70 4.76
CA ALA A 96 0.94 4.70 6.12
C ALA A 96 2.44 5.02 6.14
N ILE A 97 3.22 4.45 5.24
CA ILE A 97 4.66 4.71 5.12
C ILE A 97 4.90 6.17 4.74
N ALA A 98 4.19 6.71 3.76
CA ALA A 98 4.31 8.11 3.36
C ALA A 98 4.01 9.05 4.54
N TYR A 99 2.97 8.78 5.29
CA TYR A 99 2.65 9.52 6.51
C TYR A 99 3.77 9.45 7.55
N GLY A 100 4.33 8.26 7.76
CA GLY A 100 5.47 8.06 8.66
C GLY A 100 6.72 8.82 8.22
N LEU A 101 7.03 8.85 6.93
CA LEU A 101 8.15 9.62 6.38
C LEU A 101 8.00 11.12 6.63
N MET A 102 6.77 11.63 6.67
CA MET A 102 6.48 13.04 6.94
C MET A 102 6.61 13.42 8.41
N HIS A 103 6.32 12.51 9.33
CA HIS A 103 6.13 12.83 10.76
C HIS A 103 7.09 12.14 11.73
N ILE A 104 7.68 11.00 11.37
CA ILE A 104 8.61 10.27 12.24
C ILE A 104 10.03 10.81 12.04
N PRO A 105 10.77 11.09 13.15
CA PRO A 105 12.16 11.55 13.07
C PRO A 105 13.05 10.62 12.24
N GLN A 106 14.04 11.18 11.57
CA GLN A 106 14.90 10.47 10.61
C GLN A 106 15.68 9.30 11.24
N ASP A 107 15.97 9.36 12.52
CA ASP A 107 16.72 8.35 13.27
C ASP A 107 15.85 7.25 13.86
N GLU A 108 14.52 7.35 13.72
CA GLU A 108 13.58 6.35 14.20
C GLU A 108 13.09 5.46 13.06
N PRO A 109 12.87 4.13 13.30
CA PRO A 109 12.28 3.26 12.30
C PRO A 109 10.81 3.58 12.09
N ILE A 110 10.33 3.30 10.88
CA ILE A 110 8.91 3.37 10.54
C ILE A 110 8.31 1.99 10.72
N TYR A 111 7.34 1.88 11.62
CA TYR A 111 6.67 0.62 11.92
C TYR A 111 5.22 0.66 11.44
N VAL A 112 4.87 -0.22 10.50
CA VAL A 112 3.53 -0.33 9.92
C VAL A 112 2.94 -1.71 10.18
N ARG A 113 1.68 -1.74 10.59
CA ARG A 113 0.91 -2.98 10.77
C ARG A 113 -0.16 -3.06 9.71
N LYS A 114 -0.42 -4.25 9.19
CA LYS A 114 -1.45 -4.50 8.19
C LYS A 114 -2.30 -5.71 8.55
N ASN A 115 -3.60 -5.64 8.25
CA ASN A 115 -4.54 -6.74 8.52
C ASN A 115 -4.43 -7.88 7.51
N LEU A 116 -4.02 -7.61 6.28
CA LEU A 116 -3.84 -8.57 5.20
C LEU A 116 -2.35 -8.77 4.89
N ARG A 117 -2.03 -9.73 4.04
CA ARG A 117 -0.64 -9.92 3.58
C ARG A 117 -0.19 -8.75 2.71
N VAL A 118 1.07 -8.36 2.87
CA VAL A 118 1.72 -7.39 1.98
C VAL A 118 1.82 -8.02 0.59
N CYS A 119 1.32 -7.33 -0.43
CA CYS A 119 1.43 -7.81 -1.80
C CYS A 119 2.88 -7.68 -2.32
N PRO A 120 3.26 -8.48 -3.33
CA PRO A 120 4.63 -8.42 -3.89
C PRO A 120 5.04 -7.03 -4.37
N ASP A 121 4.12 -6.27 -4.96
CA ASP A 121 4.40 -4.90 -5.40
C ASP A 121 4.72 -3.97 -4.23
N CYS A 122 3.92 -4.01 -3.16
CA CYS A 122 4.18 -3.23 -1.96
C CYS A 122 5.48 -3.64 -1.27
N HIS A 123 5.81 -4.93 -1.28
CA HIS A 123 7.08 -5.41 -0.75
C HIS A 123 8.26 -4.79 -1.52
N THR A 124 8.25 -4.88 -2.84
CA THR A 124 9.30 -4.30 -3.70
C THR A 124 9.38 -2.77 -3.54
N ALA A 125 8.22 -2.11 -3.54
CA ALA A 125 8.19 -0.66 -3.34
C ALA A 125 8.77 -0.25 -1.98
N THR A 126 8.43 -0.96 -0.90
CA THR A 126 8.91 -0.67 0.46
C THR A 126 10.42 -0.89 0.59
N GLU A 127 10.94 -1.94 -0.03
CA GLU A 127 12.37 -2.21 -0.11
C GLU A 127 13.12 -1.02 -0.75
N LEU A 128 12.63 -0.56 -1.90
CA LEU A 128 13.21 0.62 -2.58
C LEU A 128 13.00 1.91 -1.78
N MET A 129 11.86 2.09 -1.12
CA MET A 129 11.63 3.23 -0.22
C MET A 129 12.68 3.28 0.88
N SER A 130 12.97 2.15 1.52
CA SER A 130 14.03 2.04 2.52
C SER A 130 15.38 2.46 1.95
N LYS A 131 15.72 2.03 0.75
CA LYS A 131 16.95 2.39 0.06
C LYS A 131 17.07 3.89 -0.22
N VAL A 132 16.07 4.48 -0.89
CA VAL A 132 16.15 5.88 -1.35
C VAL A 132 15.99 6.90 -0.23
N THR A 133 15.29 6.55 0.86
CA THR A 133 15.10 7.44 2.01
C THR A 133 16.13 7.23 3.11
N GLY A 134 16.88 6.14 3.08
CA GLY A 134 17.80 5.76 4.16
C GLY A 134 17.07 5.37 5.45
N ARG A 135 15.75 5.12 5.39
CA ARG A 135 14.92 4.80 6.56
C ARG A 135 14.80 3.30 6.76
N GLU A 136 14.84 2.90 8.02
CA GLU A 136 14.47 1.54 8.41
C GLU A 136 12.94 1.44 8.46
N ILE A 137 12.37 0.48 7.74
CA ILE A 137 10.93 0.25 7.68
C ILE A 137 10.64 -1.18 8.12
N ILE A 138 9.73 -1.33 9.08
CA ILE A 138 9.29 -2.62 9.58
C ILE A 138 7.80 -2.73 9.30
N ALA A 139 7.40 -3.74 8.53
CA ALA A 139 6.01 -4.02 8.21
C ALA A 139 5.60 -5.37 8.80
N ARG A 140 4.58 -5.36 9.65
CA ARG A 140 3.95 -6.57 10.15
C ARG A 140 2.62 -6.78 9.47
N ASP A 141 2.51 -7.89 8.76
CA ASP A 141 1.24 -8.29 8.14
C ASP A 141 0.56 -9.44 8.92
N ALA A 142 -0.49 -10.00 8.33
CA ALA A 142 -1.27 -11.06 8.97
C ALA A 142 -0.46 -12.34 9.28
N SER A 143 0.67 -12.55 8.63
CA SER A 143 1.42 -13.81 8.73
C SER A 143 2.88 -13.66 9.13
N ARG A 144 3.51 -12.51 8.91
CA ARG A 144 4.96 -12.35 9.13
C ARG A 144 5.39 -10.91 9.34
N PHE A 145 6.65 -10.75 9.78
CA PHE A 145 7.37 -9.48 9.79
C PHE A 145 8.21 -9.34 8.53
N HIS A 146 8.24 -8.12 7.99
CA HIS A 146 9.13 -7.71 6.92
C HIS A 146 9.99 -6.56 7.45
N HIS A 147 11.31 -6.73 7.42
CA HIS A 147 12.26 -5.73 7.87
C HIS A 147 13.09 -5.23 6.69
N PHE A 148 12.97 -3.95 6.39
CA PHE A 148 13.66 -3.31 5.28
C PHE A 148 14.67 -2.28 5.80
N LYS A 149 15.91 -2.47 5.43
CA LYS A 149 16.99 -1.55 5.74
C LYS A 149 17.97 -1.51 4.57
N ASP A 150 18.29 -0.30 4.11
CA ASP A 150 19.22 -0.06 3.01
C ASP A 150 18.86 -0.83 1.71
N GLY A 151 17.60 -1.07 1.47
CA GLY A 151 17.12 -1.77 0.30
C GLY A 151 17.23 -3.30 0.37
N ILE A 152 17.25 -3.82 1.58
CA ILE A 152 17.34 -5.29 1.82
C ILE A 152 16.17 -5.75 2.66
#